data_9c97333dfd4d09d9bc0ef2b8d52c34b5
#
_entry.id   9c97333dfd4d09d9bc0ef2b8d52c34b5
#
_cell.length_a   1.000
_cell.length_b   1.000
_cell.length_c   1.000
_cell.angle_alpha   90.00
_cell.angle_beta   90.00
_cell.angle_gamma   90.00
#
_symmetry.space_group_name_H-M   'P 1'
#
loop_
_entity.id
_entity.type
_entity.pdbx_description
1 polymer ?
#
loop_
_entity_poly.entity_id
_entity_poly.type
_entity_poly.pdbx_seq_one_letter_code
_entity_poly.pdbx_strand_id
1 'polypeptide(L)'
;NRDEFICSYDSGECSDTELKLWPKESLISYGKLPNGKYMINWPINGNDYYVNSIEMSEEDRISHYEKAKQKSIRFLYFIQSEMGYNYLSIDKEEFLTKDGFPKIPYHRESRRIKGQVTLNLNHITNPYFQNNSLYRTGIAVGDYPVDHHHNAHPNYNKLPKLDFYPIPSYSVPFGSLIPKTTNNFIVIEKSISVSN
;
A
#
# COMPACT_ATOMS: atom_id res chain seq x y z
N ASN A 1 5.58 -5.54 -22.64
CA ASN A 1 5.19 -4.57 -21.59
C ASN A 1 3.67 -4.36 -21.54
N ARG A 2 2.97 -4.46 -22.70
CA ARG A 2 1.50 -4.34 -22.72
C ARG A 2 0.86 -5.43 -21.84
N ASP A 3 1.22 -6.67 -22.05
CA ASP A 3 0.64 -7.81 -21.33
C ASP A 3 0.94 -7.79 -19.82
N GLU A 4 2.03 -7.14 -19.40
CA GLU A 4 2.38 -6.95 -17.98
C GLU A 4 1.35 -6.05 -17.25
N PHE A 5 0.74 -5.09 -17.96
CA PHE A 5 -0.05 -4.04 -17.34
C PHE A 5 -1.48 -3.90 -17.88
N ILE A 6 -1.87 -4.67 -18.89
CA ILE A 6 -3.20 -4.51 -19.52
C ILE A 6 -4.34 -4.71 -18.51
N CYS A 7 -4.11 -5.52 -17.47
CA CYS A 7 -5.07 -5.75 -16.41
C CYS A 7 -4.98 -4.77 -15.24
N SER A 8 -4.25 -3.65 -15.40
CA SER A 8 -4.24 -2.59 -14.38
C SER A 8 -5.52 -1.74 -14.38
N TYR A 9 -6.31 -1.80 -15.44
CA TYR A 9 -7.58 -1.11 -15.58
C TYR A 9 -8.57 -1.98 -16.39
N ASP A 10 -9.84 -1.60 -16.41
CA ASP A 10 -10.86 -2.30 -17.19
C ASP A 10 -10.67 -1.99 -18.69
N SER A 11 -9.93 -2.87 -19.36
CA SER A 11 -9.71 -2.83 -20.80
C SER A 11 -10.73 -3.67 -21.60
N GLY A 12 -11.56 -4.45 -20.90
CA GLY A 12 -12.39 -5.50 -21.49
C GLY A 12 -11.63 -6.76 -21.90
N GLU A 13 -10.31 -6.82 -21.68
CA GLU A 13 -9.46 -7.96 -22.06
C GLU A 13 -9.15 -8.88 -20.88
N CYS A 14 -9.43 -8.46 -19.65
CA CYS A 14 -9.09 -9.17 -18.42
C CYS A 14 -10.33 -9.77 -17.77
N SER A 15 -10.74 -10.96 -18.21
CA SER A 15 -11.94 -11.64 -17.74
C SER A 15 -11.77 -12.40 -16.41
N ASP A 16 -10.55 -12.70 -16.00
CA ASP A 16 -10.25 -13.60 -14.88
C ASP A 16 -9.86 -12.90 -13.59
N THR A 17 -10.21 -11.61 -13.45
CA THR A 17 -9.93 -10.90 -12.21
C THR A 17 -11.11 -11.04 -11.24
N GLU A 18 -10.88 -11.58 -10.06
CA GLU A 18 -11.84 -11.53 -8.94
C GLU A 18 -12.08 -10.09 -8.46
N LEU A 19 -11.24 -9.14 -8.89
CA LEU A 19 -11.29 -7.74 -8.54
C LEU A 19 -11.98 -6.95 -9.65
N LYS A 20 -12.93 -6.10 -9.26
CA LYS A 20 -13.53 -5.15 -10.17
C LYS A 20 -12.49 -4.12 -10.59
N LEU A 21 -12.07 -4.18 -11.85
CA LEU A 21 -11.15 -3.20 -12.43
C LEU A 21 -11.85 -1.86 -12.63
N TRP A 22 -11.09 -0.79 -12.48
CA TRP A 22 -11.58 0.57 -12.66
C TRP A 22 -11.40 1.01 -14.12
N PRO A 23 -12.25 1.96 -14.58
CA PRO A 23 -12.03 2.56 -15.88
C PRO A 23 -10.67 3.24 -15.98
N LYS A 24 -10.17 3.33 -17.19
CA LYS A 24 -8.88 3.96 -17.50
C LYS A 24 -8.74 5.39 -16.92
N GLU A 25 -9.81 6.17 -16.97
CA GLU A 25 -9.85 7.54 -16.47
C GLU A 25 -9.66 7.60 -14.95
N SER A 26 -10.14 6.61 -14.24
CA SER A 26 -10.02 6.52 -12.78
C SER A 26 -8.56 6.32 -12.35
N LEU A 27 -7.75 5.60 -13.13
CA LEU A 27 -6.35 5.39 -12.84
C LEU A 27 -5.58 6.73 -12.75
N ILE A 28 -5.88 7.65 -13.64
CA ILE A 28 -5.22 8.96 -13.68
C ILE A 28 -5.89 9.95 -12.71
N SER A 29 -7.22 10.01 -12.69
CA SER A 29 -7.93 10.98 -11.85
C SER A 29 -7.77 10.71 -10.36
N TYR A 30 -7.63 9.45 -9.97
CA TYR A 30 -7.39 9.04 -8.58
C TYR A 30 -6.16 9.72 -7.96
N GLY A 31 -5.07 9.84 -8.73
CA GLY A 31 -3.81 10.41 -8.27
C GLY A 31 -3.60 11.88 -8.60
N LYS A 32 -4.59 12.58 -9.16
CA LYS A 32 -4.43 13.98 -9.54
C LYS A 32 -4.32 14.89 -8.31
N LEU A 33 -3.27 15.71 -8.29
CA LEU A 33 -3.01 16.67 -7.22
C LEU A 33 -3.39 18.10 -7.65
N PRO A 34 -3.66 19.02 -6.68
CA PRO A 34 -4.07 20.40 -7.00
C PRO A 34 -3.05 21.20 -7.81
N ASN A 35 -1.76 20.86 -7.72
CA ASN A 35 -0.66 21.52 -8.46
C ASN A 35 -0.47 20.99 -9.89
N GLY A 36 -1.40 20.19 -10.40
CA GLY A 36 -1.31 19.62 -11.75
C GLY A 36 -0.41 18.40 -11.87
N LYS A 37 0.20 17.95 -10.78
CA LYS A 37 0.97 16.71 -10.73
C LYS A 37 0.04 15.50 -10.54
N TYR A 38 0.57 14.31 -10.77
CA TYR A 38 -0.16 13.05 -10.60
C TYR A 38 0.68 12.09 -9.77
N MET A 39 0.11 11.60 -8.70
CA MET A 39 0.68 10.50 -7.91
C MET A 39 0.17 9.17 -8.49
N ILE A 40 1.02 8.45 -9.18
CA ILE A 40 0.66 7.14 -9.71
C ILE A 40 0.80 6.11 -8.58
N ASN A 41 -0.32 5.80 -7.95
CA ASN A 41 -0.46 4.80 -6.91
C ASN A 41 -1.47 3.75 -7.38
N TRP A 42 -1.02 2.80 -8.17
CA TRP A 42 -1.87 1.76 -8.74
C TRP A 42 -1.31 0.37 -8.45
N PRO A 43 -1.70 -0.22 -7.30
CA PRO A 43 -1.12 -1.48 -6.84
C PRO A 43 -1.58 -2.69 -7.67
N ILE A 44 -2.84 -2.69 -8.13
CA ILE A 44 -3.42 -3.84 -8.83
C ILE A 44 -2.85 -3.91 -10.24
N ASN A 45 -1.97 -4.89 -10.49
CA ASN A 45 -1.28 -5.10 -11.77
C ASN A 45 -0.61 -3.83 -12.34
N GLY A 46 -0.26 -2.89 -11.48
CA GLY A 46 0.38 -1.62 -11.83
C GLY A 46 1.81 -1.53 -11.31
N ASN A 47 2.11 -0.43 -10.62
CA ASN A 47 3.47 -0.12 -10.16
C ASN A 47 3.86 -0.72 -8.81
N ASP A 48 3.03 -1.57 -8.21
CA ASP A 48 3.39 -2.33 -7.01
C ASP A 48 4.50 -3.34 -7.32
N TYR A 49 5.53 -3.38 -6.47
CA TYR A 49 6.63 -4.32 -6.57
C TYR A 49 6.75 -5.10 -5.26
N TYR A 50 6.39 -6.39 -5.31
CA TYR A 50 6.46 -7.24 -4.14
C TYR A 50 7.90 -7.67 -3.84
N VAL A 51 8.36 -7.35 -2.64
CA VAL A 51 9.66 -7.78 -2.13
C VAL A 51 9.67 -7.73 -0.59
N ASN A 52 10.19 -8.76 0.04
CA ASN A 52 10.51 -8.72 1.47
C ASN A 52 11.93 -8.19 1.67
N SER A 53 12.06 -6.87 1.79
CA SER A 53 13.37 -6.21 1.91
C SER A 53 13.91 -6.13 3.34
N ILE A 54 13.14 -6.60 4.34
CA ILE A 54 13.46 -6.38 5.76
C ILE A 54 14.72 -7.11 6.19
N GLU A 55 14.89 -8.36 5.72
CA GLU A 55 16.02 -9.24 6.09
C GLU A 55 17.12 -9.29 5.02
N MET A 56 17.01 -8.48 3.97
CA MET A 56 17.99 -8.47 2.89
C MET A 56 19.27 -7.76 3.26
N SER A 57 20.37 -8.18 2.63
CA SER A 57 21.60 -7.40 2.58
C SER A 57 21.37 -6.03 1.96
N GLU A 58 22.27 -5.09 2.19
CA GLU A 58 22.19 -3.77 1.56
C GLU A 58 22.29 -3.87 0.04
N GLU A 59 23.16 -4.71 -0.47
CA GLU A 59 23.38 -4.92 -1.91
C GLU A 59 22.11 -5.48 -2.59
N ASP A 60 21.53 -6.52 -2.02
CA ASP A 60 20.28 -7.10 -2.52
C ASP A 60 19.13 -6.08 -2.49
N ARG A 61 19.04 -5.30 -1.42
CA ARG A 61 18.03 -4.26 -1.26
C ARG A 61 18.16 -3.20 -2.34
N ILE A 62 19.36 -2.71 -2.61
CA ILE A 62 19.64 -1.74 -3.68
C ILE A 62 19.24 -2.34 -5.04
N SER A 63 19.62 -3.60 -5.30
CA SER A 63 19.24 -4.29 -6.54
C SER A 63 17.73 -4.36 -6.72
N HIS A 64 16.99 -4.68 -5.65
CA HIS A 64 15.53 -4.70 -5.69
C HIS A 64 14.90 -3.32 -5.86
N TYR A 65 15.49 -2.27 -5.29
CA TYR A 65 15.01 -0.89 -5.50
C TYR A 65 15.16 -0.47 -6.96
N GLU A 66 16.25 -0.83 -7.61
CA GLU A 66 16.41 -0.57 -9.05
C GLU A 66 15.37 -1.35 -9.89
N LYS A 67 15.08 -2.60 -9.56
CA LYS A 67 14.03 -3.38 -10.22
C LYS A 67 12.64 -2.73 -10.02
N ALA A 68 12.35 -2.23 -8.84
CA ALA A 68 11.10 -1.51 -8.54
C ALA A 68 10.98 -0.21 -9.36
N LYS A 69 12.07 0.59 -9.46
CA LYS A 69 12.12 1.75 -10.35
C LYS A 69 11.87 1.37 -11.81
N GLN A 70 12.52 0.33 -12.29
CA GLN A 70 12.33 -0.15 -13.67
C GLN A 70 10.89 -0.60 -13.92
N LYS A 71 10.23 -1.22 -12.95
CA LYS A 71 8.80 -1.55 -13.06
C LYS A 71 7.96 -0.29 -13.17
N SER A 72 8.22 0.72 -12.34
CA SER A 72 7.51 2.00 -12.37
C SER A 72 7.72 2.74 -13.69
N ILE A 73 8.93 2.72 -14.25
CA ILE A 73 9.23 3.30 -15.58
C ILE A 73 8.46 2.56 -16.68
N ARG A 74 8.43 1.21 -16.66
CA ARG A 74 7.66 0.44 -17.64
C ARG A 74 6.16 0.71 -17.51
N PHE A 75 5.66 0.89 -16.30
CA PHE A 75 4.26 1.23 -16.08
C PHE A 75 3.94 2.64 -16.60
N LEU A 76 4.80 3.61 -16.36
CA LEU A 76 4.64 4.95 -16.95
C LEU A 76 4.65 4.89 -18.49
N TYR A 77 5.56 4.11 -19.08
CA TYR A 77 5.58 3.92 -20.53
C TYR A 77 4.27 3.31 -21.05
N PHE A 78 3.71 2.32 -20.34
CA PHE A 78 2.41 1.76 -20.65
C PHE A 78 1.29 2.82 -20.58
N ILE A 79 1.28 3.65 -19.55
CA ILE A 79 0.33 4.77 -19.41
C ILE A 79 0.44 5.73 -20.61
N GLN A 80 1.66 6.02 -21.04
CA GLN A 80 1.90 6.91 -22.19
C GLN A 80 1.47 6.26 -23.52
N SER A 81 1.92 5.04 -23.80
CA SER A 81 1.79 4.41 -25.11
C SER A 81 0.44 3.73 -25.32
N GLU A 82 -0.08 3.02 -24.31
CA GLU A 82 -1.28 2.20 -24.45
C GLU A 82 -2.54 2.93 -23.95
N MET A 83 -2.40 3.75 -22.90
CA MET A 83 -3.51 4.50 -22.36
C MET A 83 -3.69 5.88 -22.98
N GLY A 84 -2.71 6.37 -23.77
CA GLY A 84 -2.78 7.63 -24.50
C GLY A 84 -2.46 8.87 -23.68
N TYR A 85 -1.91 8.74 -22.48
CA TYR A 85 -1.48 9.87 -21.63
C TYR A 85 -0.01 10.25 -21.90
N ASN A 86 0.33 10.48 -23.15
CA ASN A 86 1.69 10.73 -23.62
C ASN A 86 2.34 12.01 -23.08
N TYR A 87 1.56 12.91 -22.52
CA TYR A 87 2.03 14.14 -21.89
C TYR A 87 2.55 13.94 -20.45
N LEU A 88 2.28 12.80 -19.81
CA LEU A 88 2.78 12.50 -18.47
C LEU A 88 4.27 12.15 -18.54
N SER A 89 5.02 12.61 -17.55
CA SER A 89 6.43 12.27 -17.37
C SER A 89 6.80 12.24 -15.89
N ILE A 90 7.99 11.73 -15.58
CA ILE A 90 8.52 11.77 -14.21
C ILE A 90 8.75 13.23 -13.82
N ASP A 91 8.21 13.63 -12.66
CA ASP A 91 8.50 14.93 -12.08
C ASP A 91 9.94 14.93 -11.52
N LYS A 92 10.77 15.81 -12.05
CA LYS A 92 12.17 15.95 -11.63
C LYS A 92 12.39 17.00 -10.53
N GLU A 93 11.33 17.69 -10.15
CA GLU A 93 11.39 18.75 -9.13
C GLU A 93 10.99 18.24 -7.75
N GLU A 94 10.19 17.15 -7.66
CA GLU A 94 9.71 16.61 -6.41
C GLU A 94 10.85 15.97 -5.59
N PHE A 95 11.70 15.19 -6.26
CA PHE A 95 12.85 14.54 -5.63
C PHE A 95 14.13 15.06 -6.25
N LEU A 96 15.05 15.60 -5.43
CA LEU A 96 16.34 16.14 -5.87
C LEU A 96 17.34 15.02 -6.19
N THR A 97 16.95 14.13 -7.08
CA THR A 97 17.73 13.01 -7.61
C THR A 97 17.90 13.14 -9.10
N LYS A 98 18.93 12.51 -9.66
CA LYS A 98 19.20 12.59 -11.12
C LYS A 98 18.08 11.97 -11.97
N ASP A 99 17.43 10.95 -11.44
CA ASP A 99 16.38 10.17 -12.13
C ASP A 99 14.95 10.62 -11.79
N GLY A 100 14.79 11.54 -10.82
CA GLY A 100 13.48 12.01 -10.36
C GLY A 100 12.74 11.02 -9.45
N PHE A 101 13.38 9.91 -9.06
CA PHE A 101 12.82 8.98 -8.09
C PHE A 101 13.30 9.27 -6.67
N PRO A 102 12.51 8.93 -5.63
CA PRO A 102 12.98 9.03 -4.26
C PRO A 102 14.17 8.09 -4.01
N LYS A 103 15.04 8.47 -3.09
CA LYS A 103 16.18 7.61 -2.67
C LYS A 103 15.72 6.31 -2.02
N ILE A 104 14.60 6.36 -1.30
CA ILE A 104 13.97 5.22 -0.63
C ILE A 104 12.57 5.09 -1.20
N PRO A 105 12.17 3.90 -1.68
CA PRO A 105 10.83 3.69 -2.18
C PRO A 105 9.79 3.76 -1.04
N TYR A 106 8.55 4.00 -1.37
CA TYR A 106 7.47 3.81 -0.42
C TYR A 106 7.35 2.33 -0.05
N HIS A 107 7.47 2.03 1.22
CA HIS A 107 7.23 0.70 1.76
C HIS A 107 5.82 0.65 2.36
N ARG A 108 4.99 -0.27 1.88
CA ARG A 108 3.65 -0.47 2.43
C ARG A 108 3.70 -1.09 3.82
N GLU A 109 4.48 -2.14 3.97
CA GLU A 109 4.61 -2.89 5.21
C GLU A 109 6.03 -2.73 5.82
N SER A 110 6.10 -2.81 7.14
CA SER A 110 7.35 -2.76 7.88
C SER A 110 7.30 -3.68 9.09
N ARG A 111 8.39 -3.76 9.85
CA ARG A 111 8.39 -4.42 11.16
C ARG A 111 7.46 -3.68 12.11
N ARG A 112 6.70 -4.44 12.88
CA ARG A 112 5.77 -3.92 13.87
C ARG A 112 6.27 -4.20 15.27
N ILE A 113 6.01 -3.25 16.18
CA ILE A 113 6.34 -3.44 17.60
C ILE A 113 5.36 -4.43 18.25
N LYS A 114 5.79 -5.00 19.38
CA LYS A 114 4.89 -5.61 20.35
C LYS A 114 4.44 -4.52 21.32
N GLY A 115 3.26 -3.95 21.05
CA GLY A 115 2.67 -2.88 21.85
C GLY A 115 1.94 -3.40 23.09
N GLN A 116 1.58 -2.49 23.99
CA GLN A 116 0.72 -2.79 25.15
C GLN A 116 -0.64 -3.36 24.69
N VAL A 117 -1.13 -2.89 23.54
CA VAL A 117 -2.31 -3.41 22.85
C VAL A 117 -1.89 -3.78 21.42
N THR A 118 -2.36 -4.92 20.92
CA THR A 118 -2.27 -5.28 19.51
C THR A 118 -3.65 -5.16 18.88
N LEU A 119 -3.82 -4.19 17.99
CA LEU A 119 -5.03 -4.05 17.19
C LEU A 119 -5.09 -5.18 16.16
N ASN A 120 -6.23 -5.82 16.02
CA ASN A 120 -6.42 -6.93 15.09
C ASN A 120 -7.79 -6.84 14.40
N LEU A 121 -8.03 -7.72 13.44
CA LEU A 121 -9.24 -7.72 12.62
C LEU A 121 -10.53 -7.76 13.48
N ASN A 122 -10.57 -8.56 14.55
CA ASN A 122 -11.75 -8.64 15.41
C ASN A 122 -12.07 -7.29 16.08
N HIS A 123 -11.05 -6.52 16.42
CA HIS A 123 -11.24 -5.19 17.01
C HIS A 123 -11.83 -4.19 16.02
N ILE A 124 -11.50 -4.29 14.73
CA ILE A 124 -11.98 -3.35 13.71
C ILE A 124 -13.30 -3.78 13.07
N THR A 125 -13.57 -5.07 12.97
CA THR A 125 -14.85 -5.56 12.43
C THR A 125 -15.99 -5.49 13.43
N ASN A 126 -15.68 -5.55 14.73
CA ASN A 126 -16.69 -5.52 15.80
C ASN A 126 -16.25 -4.64 16.99
N PRO A 127 -16.00 -3.33 16.76
CA PRO A 127 -15.33 -2.46 17.74
C PRO A 127 -16.13 -2.21 19.02
N TYR A 128 -17.45 -2.37 18.98
CA TYR A 128 -18.33 -2.00 20.09
C TYR A 128 -18.68 -3.15 21.03
N PHE A 129 -18.42 -4.40 20.64
CA PHE A 129 -18.82 -5.61 21.37
C PHE A 129 -17.63 -6.38 21.94
N GLN A 130 -16.49 -5.72 22.06
CA GLN A 130 -15.30 -6.31 22.69
C GLN A 130 -15.40 -6.26 24.21
N ASN A 131 -14.94 -7.31 24.89
CA ASN A 131 -14.88 -7.34 26.36
C ASN A 131 -14.03 -6.19 26.94
N ASN A 132 -12.98 -5.80 26.24
CA ASN A 132 -12.16 -4.63 26.54
C ASN A 132 -12.40 -3.56 25.47
N SER A 133 -13.14 -2.54 25.81
CA SER A 133 -13.49 -1.45 24.88
C SER A 133 -12.29 -0.58 24.57
N LEU A 134 -11.59 -0.88 23.48
CA LEU A 134 -10.38 -0.15 23.04
C LEU A 134 -10.65 1.32 22.68
N TYR A 135 -11.89 1.68 22.34
CA TYR A 135 -12.25 3.04 22.00
C TYR A 135 -12.02 4.04 23.14
N ARG A 136 -12.05 3.60 24.40
CA ARG A 136 -11.80 4.47 25.58
C ARG A 136 -10.38 5.02 25.65
N THR A 137 -9.44 4.36 24.99
CA THR A 137 -8.04 4.78 24.88
C THR A 137 -7.68 5.16 23.46
N GLY A 138 -8.69 5.38 22.63
CA GLY A 138 -8.52 5.72 21.22
C GLY A 138 -7.92 7.11 21.05
N ILE A 139 -6.98 7.23 20.13
CA ILE A 139 -6.31 8.47 19.76
C ILE A 139 -6.55 8.86 18.30
N ALA A 140 -7.06 7.94 17.51
CA ALA A 140 -7.44 8.16 16.13
C ALA A 140 -8.65 7.28 15.79
N VAL A 141 -9.37 7.66 14.74
CA VAL A 141 -10.50 6.91 14.19
C VAL A 141 -10.14 6.47 12.78
N GLY A 142 -10.44 5.21 12.46
CA GLY A 142 -10.36 4.65 11.12
C GLY A 142 -11.71 4.07 10.71
N ASP A 143 -12.00 4.08 9.41
CA ASP A 143 -13.19 3.50 8.78
C ASP A 143 -12.91 2.97 7.38
N TYR A 144 -11.64 3.00 6.98
CA TYR A 144 -11.24 2.50 5.67
C TYR A 144 -11.36 0.98 5.60
N PRO A 145 -11.95 0.42 4.52
CA PRO A 145 -12.05 -1.02 4.35
C PRO A 145 -10.70 -1.73 4.48
N VAL A 146 -10.73 -3.00 4.84
CA VAL A 146 -9.48 -3.80 4.90
C VAL A 146 -8.87 -3.85 3.50
N ASP A 147 -7.64 -3.38 3.37
CA ASP A 147 -6.93 -3.23 2.10
C ASP A 147 -5.64 -4.07 2.13
N HIS A 148 -5.72 -5.26 1.56
CA HIS A 148 -4.61 -6.19 1.47
C HIS A 148 -3.94 -6.12 0.10
N HIS A 149 -2.59 -6.16 0.09
CA HIS A 149 -1.76 -6.14 -1.10
C HIS A 149 -0.80 -7.32 -1.13
N HIS A 150 -1.31 -8.51 -0.94
CA HIS A 150 -0.49 -9.72 -0.86
C HIS A 150 -0.66 -10.68 -2.04
N ASN A 151 -1.18 -10.22 -3.15
CA ASN A 151 -1.45 -11.05 -4.34
C ASN A 151 -0.20 -11.77 -4.87
N ALA A 152 0.98 -11.15 -4.71
CA ALA A 152 2.25 -11.77 -5.08
C ALA A 152 2.90 -12.59 -3.94
N HIS A 153 2.24 -12.74 -2.79
CA HIS A 153 2.76 -13.54 -1.69
C HIS A 153 2.71 -15.03 -2.02
N PRO A 154 3.78 -15.82 -1.75
CA PRO A 154 3.82 -17.25 -2.08
C PRO A 154 2.68 -18.09 -1.50
N ASN A 155 2.12 -17.64 -0.38
CA ASN A 155 0.99 -18.30 0.28
C ASN A 155 -0.35 -17.56 0.09
N TYR A 156 -0.49 -16.74 -0.94
CA TYR A 156 -1.70 -15.95 -1.20
C TYR A 156 -2.98 -16.78 -1.07
N ASN A 157 -3.01 -17.97 -1.69
CA ASN A 157 -4.18 -18.84 -1.68
C ASN A 157 -4.57 -19.37 -0.27
N LYS A 158 -3.68 -19.22 0.71
CA LYS A 158 -3.91 -19.64 2.10
C LYS A 158 -4.31 -18.47 3.00
N LEU A 159 -4.21 -17.25 2.51
CA LEU A 159 -4.55 -16.04 3.25
C LEU A 159 -6.05 -15.75 3.11
N PRO A 160 -6.67 -15.13 4.11
CA PRO A 160 -8.08 -14.75 4.00
C PRO A 160 -8.25 -13.69 2.90
N LYS A 161 -9.28 -13.87 2.09
CA LYS A 161 -9.67 -12.91 1.07
C LYS A 161 -10.48 -11.78 1.73
N LEU A 162 -9.82 -10.68 2.04
CA LEU A 162 -10.40 -9.53 2.74
C LEU A 162 -10.28 -8.24 1.94
N ASP A 163 -10.00 -8.34 0.63
CA ASP A 163 -9.83 -7.20 -0.25
C ASP A 163 -11.06 -6.29 -0.21
N PHE A 164 -10.87 -5.05 0.23
CA PHE A 164 -11.91 -4.05 0.44
C PHE A 164 -13.10 -4.52 1.32
N TYR A 165 -12.82 -5.44 2.26
CA TYR A 165 -13.83 -5.87 3.22
C TYR A 165 -14.32 -4.68 4.06
N PRO A 166 -15.62 -4.35 4.02
CA PRO A 166 -16.16 -3.18 4.70
C PRO A 166 -16.14 -3.37 6.21
N ILE A 167 -15.75 -2.33 6.93
CA ILE A 167 -15.70 -2.31 8.39
C ILE A 167 -16.40 -1.07 8.92
N PRO A 168 -16.95 -1.12 10.14
CA PRO A 168 -17.46 0.07 10.81
C PRO A 168 -16.31 0.97 11.26
N SER A 169 -16.61 2.21 11.63
CA SER A 169 -15.64 3.10 12.26
C SER A 169 -15.10 2.46 13.55
N TYR A 170 -13.80 2.51 13.75
CA TYR A 170 -13.10 1.95 14.90
C TYR A 170 -12.08 2.94 15.47
N SER A 171 -11.69 2.75 16.71
CA SER A 171 -10.66 3.56 17.34
C SER A 171 -9.31 2.83 17.35
N VAL A 172 -8.25 3.57 17.05
CA VAL A 172 -6.87 3.11 17.22
C VAL A 172 -6.45 3.38 18.66
N PRO A 173 -6.20 2.35 19.50
CA PRO A 173 -5.88 2.54 20.90
C PRO A 173 -4.46 3.06 21.08
N PHE A 174 -4.26 3.99 22.02
CA PHE A 174 -2.94 4.54 22.35
C PHE A 174 -1.91 3.46 22.70
N GLY A 175 -2.33 2.41 23.38
CA GLY A 175 -1.46 1.28 23.74
C GLY A 175 -0.86 0.53 22.54
N SER A 176 -1.39 0.69 21.34
CA SER A 176 -0.78 0.10 20.12
C SER A 176 0.49 0.84 19.67
N LEU A 177 0.70 2.07 20.15
CA LEU A 177 1.87 2.89 19.87
C LEU A 177 2.98 2.69 20.92
N ILE A 178 2.65 2.12 22.07
CA ILE A 178 3.55 2.00 23.23
C ILE A 178 4.16 0.60 23.27
N PRO A 179 5.49 0.46 23.10
CA PRO A 179 6.16 -0.82 23.23
C PRO A 179 6.00 -1.43 24.64
N LYS A 180 5.89 -2.76 24.71
CA LYS A 180 5.82 -3.46 26.00
C LYS A 180 7.12 -3.43 26.80
N THR A 181 8.26 -3.38 26.10
CA THR A 181 9.58 -3.62 26.70
C THR A 181 10.52 -2.43 26.63
N THR A 182 10.15 -1.36 25.92
CA THR A 182 10.99 -0.18 25.73
C THR A 182 10.31 1.03 26.31
N ASN A 183 10.96 1.70 27.25
CA ASN A 183 10.45 2.92 27.87
C ASN A 183 10.85 4.17 27.07
N ASN A 184 10.12 5.25 27.25
CA ASN A 184 10.38 6.57 26.64
C ASN A 184 10.42 6.52 25.10
N PHE A 185 9.62 5.65 24.50
CA PHE A 185 9.56 5.45 23.06
C PHE A 185 8.10 5.27 22.61
N ILE A 186 7.72 5.97 21.57
CA ILE A 186 6.41 5.87 20.93
C ILE A 186 6.64 5.58 19.45
N VAL A 187 5.94 4.61 18.92
CA VAL A 187 5.98 4.24 17.49
C VAL A 187 4.70 4.70 16.83
N ILE A 188 4.83 5.28 15.67
CA ILE A 188 3.72 5.75 14.85
C ILE A 188 3.75 5.10 13.47
N GLU A 189 2.73 5.34 12.67
CA GLU A 189 2.60 4.86 11.31
C GLU A 189 2.49 3.32 11.19
N LYS A 190 3.08 2.77 10.16
CA LYS A 190 3.02 1.34 9.79
C LYS A 190 3.62 0.39 10.81
N SER A 191 4.45 0.90 11.71
CA SER A 191 5.18 0.09 12.70
C SER A 191 4.47 -0.05 14.04
N ILE A 192 3.27 0.49 14.19
CA ILE A 192 2.44 0.29 15.39
C ILE A 192 2.08 -1.18 15.59
N SER A 193 1.62 -1.54 16.78
CA SER A 193 1.25 -2.92 17.12
C SER A 193 -0.12 -3.28 16.53
N VAL A 194 -0.09 -3.84 15.33
CA VAL A 194 -1.27 -4.40 14.66
C VAL A 194 -0.95 -5.82 14.18
N SER A 195 -1.95 -6.69 14.11
CA SER A 195 -1.83 -7.97 13.41
C SER A 195 -2.11 -7.79 11.91
N ASN A 196 -1.53 -8.66 11.12
CA ASN A 196 -1.94 -8.82 9.73
C ASN A 196 -3.28 -9.51 9.67
#